data_0cd68acdfc89accde55b231e60e177bd
#
_entry.id   0cd68acdfc89accde55b231e60e177bd
#
_cell.length_a   1.000
_cell.length_b   1.000
_cell.length_c   1.000
_cell.angle_alpha   90.00
_cell.angle_beta   90.00
_cell.angle_gamma   90.00
#
_symmetry.space_group_name_H-M   'P 1'
#
loop_
_entity.id
_entity.type
_entity.pdbx_description
1 polymer ?
#
loop_
_entity_poly.entity_id
_entity_poly.type
_entity_poly.pdbx_seq_one_letter_code
_entity_poly.pdbx_strand_id
1 'polypeptide(L)'
;MPRPTTKTALLVASEAGLAALIGAIDALPADAREAEFAFEDRDRQVRDVVWHLHVWHLMMLGWYADGMAGARPAIPAPGHTWATLPALNAEIWRGGQDVDLATAVFRLETTHRQLQVLIEAHDDAELWEERRYPWTGSSSLGAYLVSSTSGHYAWALKKIRQHATAAPRP
;
A
#
# COMPACT_ATOMS: atom_id res chain seq x y z
N MET A 1 -14.35 3.84 -6.36
CA MET A 1 -13.97 4.62 -7.56
C MET A 1 -13.58 3.63 -8.65
N PRO A 2 -13.79 3.92 -9.95
CA PRO A 2 -13.29 3.08 -11.03
C PRO A 2 -11.76 3.04 -10.99
N ARG A 3 -11.18 1.97 -11.54
CA ARG A 3 -9.72 1.81 -11.61
C ARG A 3 -9.12 2.92 -12.47
N PRO A 4 -8.09 3.65 -12.01
CA PRO A 4 -7.42 4.66 -12.82
C PRO A 4 -6.84 4.09 -14.12
N THR A 5 -6.91 4.86 -15.20
CA THR A 5 -6.38 4.53 -16.53
C THR A 5 -5.60 5.69 -17.15
N THR A 6 -5.42 6.77 -16.39
CA THR A 6 -4.57 7.91 -16.78
C THR A 6 -3.71 8.33 -15.60
N LYS A 7 -2.60 9.01 -15.87
CA LYS A 7 -1.70 9.60 -14.87
C LYS A 7 -2.46 10.47 -13.87
N THR A 8 -3.24 11.42 -14.39
CA THR A 8 -4.01 12.33 -13.54
C THR A 8 -5.00 11.58 -12.65
N ALA A 9 -5.72 10.58 -13.20
CA ALA A 9 -6.65 9.78 -12.42
C ALA A 9 -5.93 8.95 -11.33
N LEU A 10 -4.72 8.45 -11.61
CA LEU A 10 -3.92 7.69 -10.64
C LEU A 10 -3.43 8.59 -9.50
N LEU A 11 -2.88 9.77 -9.79
CA LEU A 11 -2.46 10.74 -8.79
C LEU A 11 -3.63 11.12 -7.87
N VAL A 12 -4.77 11.49 -8.46
CA VAL A 12 -5.97 11.88 -7.69
C VAL A 12 -6.50 10.70 -6.85
N ALA A 13 -6.58 9.49 -7.42
CA ALA A 13 -7.11 8.33 -6.72
C ALA A 13 -6.20 7.88 -5.57
N SER A 14 -4.88 7.95 -5.74
CA SER A 14 -3.94 7.57 -4.70
C SER A 14 -3.94 8.59 -3.55
N GLU A 15 -3.94 9.89 -3.85
CA GLU A 15 -4.02 10.95 -2.85
C GLU A 15 -5.33 10.89 -2.06
N ALA A 16 -6.47 10.82 -2.76
CA ALA A 16 -7.78 10.71 -2.11
C ALA A 16 -7.93 9.42 -1.29
N GLY A 17 -7.33 8.33 -1.76
CA GLY A 17 -7.34 7.04 -1.05
C GLY A 17 -6.57 7.10 0.27
N LEU A 18 -5.35 7.68 0.26
CA LEU A 18 -4.57 7.87 1.47
C LEU A 18 -5.27 8.83 2.43
N ALA A 19 -5.73 9.99 1.95
CA ALA A 19 -6.44 10.97 2.77
C ALA A 19 -7.69 10.36 3.46
N ALA A 20 -8.46 9.54 2.73
CA ALA A 20 -9.61 8.85 3.30
C ALA A 20 -9.22 7.81 4.36
N LEU A 21 -8.09 7.11 4.17
CA LEU A 21 -7.56 6.15 5.15
C LEU A 21 -7.10 6.86 6.43
N ILE A 22 -6.28 7.90 6.31
CA ILE A 22 -5.79 8.68 7.46
C ILE A 22 -6.97 9.33 8.20
N GLY A 23 -7.91 9.95 7.47
CA GLY A 23 -9.10 10.53 8.08
C GLY A 23 -9.98 9.50 8.82
N ALA A 24 -10.05 8.25 8.33
CA ALA A 24 -10.75 7.19 9.03
C ALA A 24 -10.01 6.73 10.31
N ILE A 25 -8.67 6.71 10.30
CA ILE A 25 -7.86 6.41 11.48
C ILE A 25 -8.00 7.53 12.52
N ASP A 26 -7.94 8.79 12.10
CA ASP A 26 -8.07 9.95 12.98
C ASP A 26 -9.46 10.06 13.61
N ALA A 27 -10.48 9.59 12.92
CA ALA A 27 -11.84 9.55 13.44
C ALA A 27 -12.09 8.45 14.49
N LEU A 28 -11.18 7.49 14.67
CA LEU A 28 -11.27 6.49 15.72
C LEU A 28 -11.04 7.15 17.09
N PRO A 29 -11.78 6.73 18.15
CA PRO A 29 -11.41 7.04 19.53
C PRO A 29 -9.97 6.62 19.84
N ALA A 30 -9.31 7.33 20.76
CA ALA A 30 -7.89 7.10 21.06
C ALA A 30 -7.59 5.65 21.51
N ASP A 31 -8.45 5.09 22.32
CA ASP A 31 -8.38 3.69 22.77
C ASP A 31 -8.60 2.70 21.61
N ALA A 32 -9.51 3.00 20.69
CA ALA A 32 -9.75 2.15 19.52
C ALA A 32 -8.58 2.17 18.52
N ARG A 33 -7.80 3.25 18.43
CA ARG A 33 -6.61 3.31 17.55
C ARG A 33 -5.54 2.29 17.93
N GLU A 34 -5.41 2.00 19.22
CA GLU A 34 -4.41 1.09 19.78
C GLU A 34 -4.98 -0.31 20.09
N ALA A 35 -6.31 -0.47 20.04
CA ALA A 35 -6.97 -1.71 20.34
C ALA A 35 -6.75 -2.77 19.24
N GLU A 36 -6.78 -4.04 19.64
CA GLU A 36 -6.85 -5.14 18.70
C GLU A 36 -8.21 -5.16 17.97
N PHE A 37 -8.18 -5.59 16.72
CA PHE A 37 -9.39 -5.80 15.94
C PHE A 37 -10.29 -6.88 16.58
N ALA A 38 -11.60 -6.62 16.65
CA ALA A 38 -12.59 -7.57 17.13
C ALA A 38 -12.91 -8.68 16.11
N PHE A 39 -12.19 -8.76 15.01
CA PHE A 39 -12.32 -9.79 13.97
C PHE A 39 -10.98 -10.48 13.73
N GLU A 40 -11.03 -11.72 13.33
CA GLU A 40 -9.83 -12.50 13.04
C GLU A 40 -9.20 -12.05 11.72
N ASP A 41 -7.94 -11.66 11.79
CA ASP A 41 -7.12 -11.26 10.64
C ASP A 41 -5.63 -11.44 10.99
N ARG A 42 -4.75 -11.45 9.97
CA ARG A 42 -3.30 -11.39 10.17
C ARG A 42 -2.90 -10.10 10.87
N ASP A 43 -3.42 -8.98 10.37
CA ASP A 43 -3.20 -7.66 10.95
C ASP A 43 -4.15 -7.52 12.16
N ARG A 44 -3.60 -7.29 13.32
CA ARG A 44 -4.37 -7.29 14.58
C ARG A 44 -4.76 -5.89 15.04
N GLN A 45 -4.04 -4.87 14.57
CA GLN A 45 -4.19 -3.47 14.97
C GLN A 45 -4.13 -2.54 13.76
N VAL A 46 -4.58 -1.30 13.93
CA VAL A 46 -4.47 -0.25 12.92
C VAL A 46 -3.03 -0.08 12.44
N ARG A 47 -2.08 -0.07 13.36
CA ARG A 47 -0.64 0.01 13.08
C ARG A 47 -0.18 -1.07 12.10
N ASP A 48 -0.63 -2.31 12.25
CA ASP A 48 -0.20 -3.41 11.40
C ASP A 48 -0.63 -3.20 9.94
N VAL A 49 -1.85 -2.67 9.74
CA VAL A 49 -2.36 -2.33 8.41
C VAL A 49 -1.54 -1.20 7.78
N VAL A 50 -1.25 -0.15 8.54
CA VAL A 50 -0.47 1.01 8.06
C VAL A 50 0.97 0.59 7.72
N TRP A 51 1.60 -0.21 8.60
CA TRP A 51 2.92 -0.78 8.36
C TRP A 51 2.99 -1.64 7.10
N HIS A 52 1.98 -2.49 6.89
CA HIS A 52 1.87 -3.32 5.70
C HIS A 52 1.87 -2.47 4.42
N LEU A 53 1.09 -1.40 4.38
CA LEU A 53 1.07 -0.48 3.23
C LEU A 53 2.42 0.16 2.98
N HIS A 54 3.10 0.63 4.04
CA HIS A 54 4.44 1.21 3.93
C HIS A 54 5.44 0.23 3.31
N VAL A 55 5.47 -1.02 3.78
CA VAL A 55 6.42 -2.02 3.26
C VAL A 55 6.10 -2.36 1.79
N TRP A 56 4.82 -2.42 1.39
CA TRP A 56 4.45 -2.61 -0.01
C TRP A 56 4.85 -1.43 -0.89
N HIS A 57 4.85 -0.20 -0.37
CA HIS A 57 5.42 0.95 -1.08
C HIS A 57 6.93 0.78 -1.29
N LEU A 58 7.67 0.37 -0.26
CA LEU A 58 9.11 0.13 -0.37
C LEU A 58 9.42 -0.95 -1.41
N MET A 59 8.64 -2.04 -1.44
CA MET A 59 8.79 -3.08 -2.45
C MET A 59 8.55 -2.52 -3.85
N MET A 60 7.49 -1.73 -4.06
CA MET A 60 7.19 -1.11 -5.36
C MET A 60 8.32 -0.18 -5.81
N LEU A 61 8.85 0.65 -4.90
CA LEU A 61 9.98 1.54 -5.18
C LEU A 61 11.25 0.74 -5.53
N GLY A 62 11.49 -0.36 -4.83
CA GLY A 62 12.62 -1.27 -5.12
C GLY A 62 12.47 -1.95 -6.48
N TRP A 63 11.30 -2.51 -6.81
CA TRP A 63 11.07 -3.11 -8.14
C TRP A 63 11.26 -2.10 -9.27
N TYR A 64 10.78 -0.87 -9.06
CA TYR A 64 10.97 0.19 -10.03
C TYR A 64 12.44 0.54 -10.21
N ALA A 65 13.18 0.76 -9.13
CA ALA A 65 14.59 1.12 -9.18
C ALA A 65 15.43 0.04 -9.89
N ASP A 66 15.28 -1.23 -9.49
CA ASP A 66 15.97 -2.36 -10.09
C ASP A 66 15.59 -2.54 -11.56
N GLY A 67 14.29 -2.51 -11.84
CA GLY A 67 13.76 -2.73 -13.18
C GLY A 67 14.17 -1.64 -14.18
N MET A 68 14.19 -0.37 -13.75
CA MET A 68 14.66 0.75 -14.58
C MET A 68 16.16 0.76 -14.77
N ALA A 69 16.93 0.17 -13.84
CA ALA A 69 18.36 -0.09 -13.99
C ALA A 69 18.67 -1.28 -14.90
N GLY A 70 17.64 -1.93 -15.47
CA GLY A 70 17.79 -3.08 -16.37
C GLY A 70 17.97 -4.42 -15.64
N ALA A 71 17.85 -4.45 -14.32
CA ALA A 71 17.83 -5.68 -13.55
C ALA A 71 16.44 -6.34 -13.60
N ARG A 72 16.39 -7.61 -13.17
CA ARG A 72 15.12 -8.33 -12.98
C ARG A 72 14.79 -8.35 -11.50
N PRO A 73 13.89 -7.48 -11.02
CA PRO A 73 13.54 -7.44 -9.60
C PRO A 73 12.90 -8.75 -9.15
N ALA A 74 13.15 -9.14 -7.91
CA ALA A 74 12.47 -10.28 -7.28
C ALA A 74 11.08 -9.85 -6.83
N ILE A 75 10.05 -10.23 -7.58
CA ILE A 75 8.64 -9.87 -7.32
C ILE A 75 7.88 -11.12 -6.83
N PRO A 76 7.18 -11.05 -5.67
CA PRO A 76 6.99 -9.89 -4.78
C PRO A 76 8.21 -9.54 -3.91
N ALA A 77 9.06 -10.52 -3.54
CA ALA A 77 10.27 -10.31 -2.74
C ALA A 77 11.25 -11.47 -2.92
N PRO A 78 12.55 -11.29 -2.60
CA PRO A 78 13.53 -12.39 -2.64
C PRO A 78 13.04 -13.58 -1.81
N GLY A 79 13.10 -14.78 -2.39
CA GLY A 79 12.64 -16.01 -1.74
C GLY A 79 11.14 -16.24 -1.73
N HIS A 80 10.33 -15.29 -2.23
CA HIS A 80 8.87 -15.39 -2.26
C HIS A 80 8.31 -15.36 -3.68
N THR A 81 7.14 -15.99 -3.83
CA THR A 81 6.30 -15.96 -5.03
C THR A 81 4.89 -15.50 -4.65
N TRP A 82 4.04 -15.24 -5.64
CA TRP A 82 2.62 -14.94 -5.37
C TRP A 82 1.89 -16.09 -4.64
N ALA A 83 2.33 -17.34 -4.81
CA ALA A 83 1.80 -18.49 -4.08
C ALA A 83 2.20 -18.50 -2.59
N THR A 84 3.33 -17.90 -2.24
CA THR A 84 3.83 -17.79 -0.86
C THR A 84 3.53 -16.43 -0.22
N LEU A 85 2.64 -15.65 -0.83
CA LEU A 85 2.25 -14.31 -0.35
C LEU A 85 1.81 -14.29 1.13
N PRO A 86 1.06 -15.29 1.65
CA PRO A 86 0.72 -15.33 3.08
C PRO A 86 1.95 -15.36 4.00
N ALA A 87 3.01 -16.07 3.61
CA ALA A 87 4.26 -16.14 4.38
C ALA A 87 4.99 -14.79 4.37
N LEU A 88 5.13 -14.16 3.19
CA LEU A 88 5.70 -12.82 3.06
C LEU A 88 4.94 -11.80 3.92
N ASN A 89 3.63 -11.80 3.84
CA ASN A 89 2.81 -10.89 4.63
C ASN A 89 2.93 -11.14 6.15
N ALA A 90 3.14 -12.39 6.58
CA ALA A 90 3.42 -12.69 7.98
C ALA A 90 4.80 -12.18 8.43
N GLU A 91 5.79 -12.18 7.53
CA GLU A 91 7.11 -11.57 7.78
C GLU A 91 7.02 -10.05 7.90
N ILE A 92 6.27 -9.41 7.00
CA ILE A 92 5.98 -7.98 7.05
C ILE A 92 5.33 -7.62 8.39
N TRP A 93 4.32 -8.36 8.81
CA TRP A 93 3.65 -8.15 10.10
C TRP A 93 4.63 -8.25 11.27
N ARG A 94 5.45 -9.32 11.33
CA ARG A 94 6.47 -9.50 12.38
C ARG A 94 7.47 -8.35 12.43
N GLY A 95 7.89 -7.84 11.27
CA GLY A 95 8.84 -6.73 11.17
C GLY A 95 8.30 -5.37 11.64
N GLY A 96 6.98 -5.25 11.83
CA GLY A 96 6.34 -4.02 12.32
C GLY A 96 6.02 -3.99 13.81
N GLN A 97 6.29 -5.07 14.56
CA GLN A 97 5.77 -5.19 15.93
C GLN A 97 6.36 -4.18 16.92
N ASP A 98 7.56 -3.67 16.67
CA ASP A 98 8.24 -2.66 17.49
C ASP A 98 7.99 -1.21 17.00
N VAL A 99 7.12 -1.03 15.99
CA VAL A 99 6.80 0.28 15.42
C VAL A 99 5.48 0.77 15.99
N ASP A 100 5.43 2.00 16.52
CA ASP A 100 4.18 2.63 16.95
C ASP A 100 3.35 3.14 15.76
N LEU A 101 2.06 3.44 15.99
CA LEU A 101 1.14 3.90 14.95
C LEU A 101 1.58 5.22 14.31
N ALA A 102 2.05 6.18 15.11
CA ALA A 102 2.47 7.49 14.60
C ALA A 102 3.68 7.36 13.67
N THR A 103 4.65 6.54 14.04
CA THR A 103 5.81 6.22 13.21
C THR A 103 5.40 5.49 11.93
N ALA A 104 4.48 4.54 12.01
CA ALA A 104 3.98 3.82 10.83
C ALA A 104 3.27 4.76 9.86
N VAL A 105 2.42 5.66 10.35
CA VAL A 105 1.73 6.70 9.55
C VAL A 105 2.75 7.61 8.87
N PHE A 106 3.70 8.16 9.63
CA PHE A 106 4.74 9.04 9.06
C PHE A 106 5.54 8.36 7.94
N ARG A 107 5.91 7.09 8.12
CA ARG A 107 6.62 6.31 7.11
C ARG A 107 5.75 6.03 5.88
N LEU A 108 4.48 5.70 6.06
CA LEU A 108 3.53 5.50 4.96
C LEU A 108 3.36 6.77 4.13
N GLU A 109 3.14 7.93 4.76
CA GLU A 109 3.03 9.21 4.07
C GLU A 109 4.32 9.58 3.33
N THR A 110 5.48 9.27 3.91
CA THR A 110 6.77 9.51 3.26
C THR A 110 6.93 8.67 2.00
N THR A 111 6.64 7.37 2.05
CA THR A 111 6.72 6.51 0.87
C THR A 111 5.62 6.78 -0.13
N HIS A 112 4.44 7.25 0.30
CA HIS A 112 3.40 7.74 -0.59
C HIS A 112 3.90 8.91 -1.44
N ARG A 113 4.52 9.94 -0.82
CA ARG A 113 5.11 11.08 -1.56
C ARG A 113 6.14 10.62 -2.58
N GLN A 114 6.97 9.63 -2.25
CA GLN A 114 7.93 9.06 -3.20
C GLN A 114 7.24 8.40 -4.40
N LEU A 115 6.14 7.65 -4.17
CA LEU A 115 5.35 7.08 -5.25
C LEU A 115 4.62 8.15 -6.08
N GLN A 116 4.14 9.25 -5.47
CA GLN A 116 3.57 10.38 -6.23
C GLN A 116 4.60 11.00 -7.17
N VAL A 117 5.81 11.29 -6.67
CA VAL A 117 6.93 11.80 -7.50
C VAL A 117 7.26 10.83 -8.63
N LEU A 118 7.27 9.52 -8.36
CA LEU A 118 7.49 8.50 -9.38
C LEU A 118 6.40 8.55 -10.47
N ILE A 119 5.12 8.64 -10.08
CA ILE A 119 4.00 8.74 -11.03
C ILE A 119 4.11 10.04 -11.87
N GLU A 120 4.45 11.15 -11.23
CA GLU A 120 4.61 12.45 -11.90
C GLU A 120 5.71 12.45 -12.94
N ALA A 121 6.78 11.70 -12.72
CA ALA A 121 7.93 11.60 -13.62
C ALA A 121 7.63 10.89 -14.97
N HIS A 122 6.48 10.22 -15.09
CA HIS A 122 6.09 9.47 -16.27
C HIS A 122 4.93 10.12 -17.04
N ASP A 123 4.85 9.87 -18.34
CA ASP A 123 3.67 10.19 -19.14
C ASP A 123 2.64 9.02 -19.15
N ASP A 124 1.48 9.23 -19.78
CA ASP A 124 0.43 8.21 -19.84
C ASP A 124 0.88 6.97 -20.64
N ALA A 125 1.65 7.13 -21.70
CA ALA A 125 2.14 5.99 -22.48
C ALA A 125 3.12 5.15 -21.64
N GLU A 126 4.02 5.79 -20.92
CA GLU A 126 4.97 5.13 -20.02
C GLU A 126 4.28 4.37 -18.88
N LEU A 127 3.19 4.93 -18.35
CA LEU A 127 2.43 4.29 -17.27
C LEU A 127 1.54 3.15 -17.78
N TRP A 128 0.88 3.27 -18.91
CA TRP A 128 -0.23 2.37 -19.26
C TRP A 128 0.04 1.42 -20.41
N GLU A 129 1.14 1.63 -21.20
CA GLU A 129 1.52 0.67 -22.23
C GLU A 129 1.98 -0.65 -21.56
N GLU A 130 1.27 -1.75 -21.88
CA GLU A 130 1.62 -3.07 -21.40
C GLU A 130 2.94 -3.53 -22.01
N ARG A 131 3.73 -4.28 -21.23
CA ARG A 131 5.01 -4.84 -21.66
C ARG A 131 6.08 -3.81 -22.04
N ARG A 132 5.85 -2.54 -21.75
CA ARG A 132 6.82 -1.48 -22.04
C ARG A 132 8.13 -1.71 -21.29
N TYR A 133 8.04 -2.12 -20.03
CA TYR A 133 9.20 -2.47 -19.20
C TYR A 133 9.28 -3.98 -19.03
N PRO A 134 10.42 -4.63 -19.36
CA PRO A 134 10.56 -6.09 -19.28
C PRO A 134 10.19 -6.67 -17.90
N TRP A 135 10.47 -5.92 -16.84
CA TRP A 135 10.21 -6.36 -15.47
C TRP A 135 8.72 -6.35 -15.07
N THR A 136 7.87 -5.61 -15.76
CA THR A 136 6.42 -5.60 -15.50
C THR A 136 5.70 -6.82 -16.11
N GLY A 137 6.40 -7.65 -16.87
CA GLY A 137 5.84 -8.81 -17.55
C GLY A 137 4.76 -8.42 -18.55
N SER A 138 3.57 -9.02 -18.46
CA SER A 138 2.42 -8.69 -19.33
C SER A 138 1.60 -7.50 -18.84
N SER A 139 2.00 -6.88 -17.74
CA SER A 139 1.30 -5.76 -17.12
C SER A 139 1.91 -4.41 -17.52
N SER A 140 1.34 -3.33 -17.00
CA SER A 140 1.88 -1.97 -17.14
C SER A 140 2.41 -1.46 -15.80
N LEU A 141 3.30 -0.45 -15.84
CA LEU A 141 3.77 0.24 -14.64
C LEU A 141 2.62 0.83 -13.83
N GLY A 142 1.66 1.46 -14.49
CA GLY A 142 0.47 2.02 -13.86
C GLY A 142 -0.37 0.98 -13.11
N ALA A 143 -0.47 -0.24 -13.63
CA ALA A 143 -1.18 -1.33 -12.94
C ALA A 143 -0.50 -1.73 -11.61
N TYR A 144 0.83 -1.77 -11.57
CA TYR A 144 1.60 -1.99 -10.34
C TYR A 144 1.39 -0.85 -9.34
N LEU A 145 1.43 0.40 -9.83
CA LEU A 145 1.23 1.59 -8.99
C LEU A 145 -0.20 1.66 -8.42
N VAL A 146 -1.24 1.36 -9.23
CA VAL A 146 -2.62 1.23 -8.73
C VAL A 146 -2.73 0.18 -7.63
N SER A 147 -2.11 -0.99 -7.84
CA SER A 147 -2.13 -2.07 -6.86
C SER A 147 -1.46 -1.65 -5.55
N SER A 148 -0.33 -0.94 -5.63
CA SER A 148 0.45 -0.53 -4.46
C SER A 148 -0.10 0.73 -3.76
N THR A 149 -0.98 1.50 -4.39
CA THR A 149 -1.54 2.76 -3.85
C THR A 149 -3.05 2.68 -3.68
N SER A 150 -3.84 3.24 -4.61
CA SER A 150 -5.28 3.40 -4.48
C SER A 150 -6.03 2.08 -4.21
N GLY A 151 -5.58 0.97 -4.81
CA GLY A 151 -6.14 -0.36 -4.55
C GLY A 151 -5.86 -0.84 -3.12
N HIS A 152 -4.63 -0.69 -2.65
CA HIS A 152 -4.24 -1.05 -1.28
C HIS A 152 -4.92 -0.16 -0.23
N TYR A 153 -5.01 1.15 -0.49
CA TYR A 153 -5.71 2.06 0.44
C TYR A 153 -7.19 1.73 0.57
N ALA A 154 -7.85 1.35 -0.53
CA ALA A 154 -9.24 0.93 -0.48
C ALA A 154 -9.44 -0.34 0.35
N TRP A 155 -8.52 -1.31 0.24
CA TRP A 155 -8.51 -2.51 1.08
C TRP A 155 -8.28 -2.16 2.56
N ALA A 156 -7.28 -1.33 2.87
CA ALA A 156 -6.98 -0.90 4.22
C ALA A 156 -8.14 -0.12 4.86
N LEU A 157 -8.72 0.83 4.12
CA LEU A 157 -9.87 1.62 4.57
C LEU A 157 -11.07 0.74 4.94
N LYS A 158 -11.31 -0.35 4.19
CA LYS A 158 -12.36 -1.31 4.54
C LYS A 158 -12.11 -1.95 5.91
N LYS A 159 -10.87 -2.34 6.22
CA LYS A 159 -10.51 -2.90 7.54
C LYS A 159 -10.69 -1.89 8.67
N ILE A 160 -10.21 -0.66 8.48
CA ILE A 160 -10.35 0.40 9.49
C ILE A 160 -11.82 0.69 9.77
N ARG A 161 -12.66 0.77 8.73
CA ARG A 161 -14.11 0.96 8.90
C ARG A 161 -14.80 -0.22 9.59
N GLN A 162 -14.38 -1.45 9.32
CA GLN A 162 -14.88 -2.63 10.00
C GLN A 162 -14.53 -2.57 11.50
N HIS A 163 -13.31 -2.19 11.83
CA HIS A 163 -12.88 -1.99 13.20
C HIS A 163 -13.71 -0.89 13.92
N ALA A 164 -13.89 0.25 13.26
CA ALA A 164 -14.70 1.36 13.79
C ALA A 164 -16.16 0.97 14.12
N THR A 165 -16.74 0.03 13.35
CA THR A 165 -18.12 -0.43 13.60
C THR A 165 -18.21 -1.51 14.68
N ALA A 166 -17.10 -2.21 14.97
CA ALA A 166 -17.03 -3.25 15.99
C ALA A 166 -16.60 -2.72 17.36
N ALA A 167 -16.01 -1.51 17.42
CA ALA A 167 -15.66 -0.87 18.68
C ALA A 167 -16.94 -0.51 19.48
N PRO A 168 -16.98 -0.73 20.82
CA PRO A 168 -18.10 -0.28 21.64
C PRO A 168 -18.30 1.22 21.45
N ARG A 169 -19.53 1.64 21.19
CA ARG A 169 -19.86 3.07 21.23
C ARG A 169 -19.87 3.52 22.70
N PRO A 170 -19.27 4.69 23.00
CA PRO A 170 -19.28 5.26 24.34
C PRO A 170 -20.68 5.51 24.87
#